data_d97141210c37a6a07512ad8b92538c0e
#
_entry.id   d97141210c37a6a07512ad8b92538c0e
#
_cell.length_a   1.000
_cell.length_b   1.000
_cell.length_c   1.000
_cell.angle_alpha   90.00
_cell.angle_beta   90.00
_cell.angle_gamma   90.00
#
_symmetry.space_group_name_H-M   'P 1'
#
loop_
_entity.id
_entity.type
_entity.pdbx_description
1 polymer ?
#
loop_
_entity_poly.entity_id
_entity_poly.type
_entity_poly.pdbx_seq_one_letter_code
_entity_poly.pdbx_strand_id
1 'polypeptide(L)'
;MADNVTYVTINIRRPMGRKGCETIKKIYDRNIVADSVRKAGLSDKFRTEGLDFFVILYQRGEFLSTPDSQMLYFQFLVRGTVALYYVDENGDRRNVALMDGEGLLGDMEFALGNRPIFYIEAVTPVVVAALPMEKNRDRLEKDSDFLMYLLRNASRIKVFTARNSVVLPRLEERLLYHLENECLHQTIIGMDYTAARLRCSRRQLQRVVKKLEEQGRLKKLRKGCYRLLGEG
;
A
#
# COMPACT_ATOMS: atom_id res chain seq x y z
N MET A 1 -16.56 -16.94 26.52
CA MET A 1 -17.08 -15.54 26.59
C MET A 1 -16.76 -14.93 25.25
N ALA A 2 -17.75 -14.62 24.44
CA ALA A 2 -17.55 -13.98 23.16
C ALA A 2 -17.24 -12.50 23.42
N ASP A 3 -16.01 -12.08 23.10
CA ASP A 3 -15.58 -10.70 23.23
C ASP A 3 -16.45 -9.84 22.32
N ASN A 4 -17.22 -8.93 22.93
CA ASN A 4 -18.06 -7.94 22.24
C ASN A 4 -17.14 -6.90 21.60
N VAL A 5 -16.52 -7.22 20.45
CA VAL A 5 -15.77 -6.25 19.66
C VAL A 5 -16.77 -5.31 18.99
N THR A 6 -16.77 -4.05 19.36
CA THR A 6 -17.64 -3.03 18.77
C THR A 6 -17.18 -2.71 17.35
N TYR A 7 -17.92 -3.17 16.36
CA TYR A 7 -17.71 -2.83 14.95
C TYR A 7 -18.62 -1.68 14.56
N VAL A 8 -18.07 -0.64 13.96
CA VAL A 8 -18.84 0.40 13.28
C VAL A 8 -18.65 0.21 11.77
N THR A 9 -19.76 -0.11 11.12
CA THR A 9 -19.82 -0.30 9.66
C THR A 9 -20.13 1.04 8.99
N ILE A 10 -19.25 1.52 8.10
CA ILE A 10 -19.48 2.73 7.32
C ILE A 10 -19.60 2.35 5.84
N ASN A 11 -20.73 2.75 5.25
CA ASN A 11 -20.99 2.58 3.82
C ASN A 11 -20.34 3.74 3.05
N ILE A 12 -19.34 3.47 2.23
CA ILE A 12 -18.70 4.46 1.35
C ILE A 12 -19.17 4.21 -0.08
N ARG A 13 -19.66 5.27 -0.76
CA ARG A 13 -19.99 5.19 -2.19
C ARG A 13 -18.72 5.11 -3.01
N ARG A 14 -18.64 4.15 -3.92
CA ARG A 14 -17.55 4.01 -4.89
C ARG A 14 -17.61 5.11 -5.95
N PRO A 15 -16.45 5.64 -6.40
CA PRO A 15 -16.40 6.30 -7.69
C PRO A 15 -16.61 5.27 -8.82
N MET A 16 -17.36 5.70 -9.82
CA MET A 16 -17.87 4.98 -11.01
C MET A 16 -17.32 3.57 -11.31
N GLY A 17 -18.24 2.58 -11.39
CA GLY A 17 -18.08 1.40 -12.24
C GLY A 17 -18.22 0.02 -11.62
N ARG A 18 -18.29 -0.15 -10.29
CA ARG A 18 -18.58 -1.46 -9.68
C ARG A 18 -19.74 -1.38 -8.69
N LYS A 19 -20.76 -2.21 -8.88
CA LYS A 19 -21.89 -2.35 -7.96
C LYS A 19 -21.44 -3.04 -6.69
N GLY A 20 -21.57 -2.39 -5.54
CA GLY A 20 -21.35 -2.93 -4.20
C GLY A 20 -21.12 -1.82 -3.20
N CYS A 21 -21.86 -1.85 -2.10
CA CYS A 21 -21.60 -1.01 -0.93
C CYS A 21 -20.40 -1.63 -0.19
N GLU A 22 -19.28 -0.92 -0.12
CA GLU A 22 -18.12 -1.38 0.65
C GLU A 22 -18.35 -1.09 2.12
N THR A 23 -18.18 -2.13 2.91
CA THR A 23 -18.35 -2.07 4.36
C THR A 23 -16.98 -2.01 5.00
N ILE A 24 -16.46 -0.79 5.22
CA ILE A 24 -15.21 -0.61 5.97
C ILE A 24 -15.51 -0.88 7.45
N LYS A 25 -14.78 -1.82 8.04
CA LYS A 25 -14.91 -2.16 9.46
C LYS A 25 -13.95 -1.33 10.29
N LYS A 26 -14.49 -0.52 11.21
CA LYS A 26 -13.72 0.20 12.22
C LYS A 26 -13.86 -0.50 13.56
N ILE A 27 -12.74 -0.65 14.27
CA ILE A 27 -12.65 -1.31 15.56
C ILE A 27 -12.12 -0.29 16.58
N TYR A 28 -12.84 -0.13 17.69
CA TYR A 28 -12.53 0.78 18.79
C TYR A 28 -12.17 0.04 20.08
N ASP A 29 -12.05 -1.28 20.04
CA ASP A 29 -11.64 -2.08 21.19
C ASP A 29 -10.23 -1.69 21.64
N ARG A 30 -10.09 -1.31 22.92
CA ARG A 30 -8.86 -0.77 23.48
C ARG A 30 -7.67 -1.73 23.35
N ASN A 31 -7.89 -3.02 23.54
CA ASN A 31 -6.83 -4.03 23.48
C ASN A 31 -6.34 -4.22 22.04
N ILE A 32 -7.27 -4.31 21.10
CA ILE A 32 -6.97 -4.44 19.66
C ILE A 32 -6.25 -3.19 19.15
N VAL A 33 -6.69 -2.00 19.56
CA VAL A 33 -6.07 -0.73 19.19
C VAL A 33 -4.67 -0.63 19.78
N ALA A 34 -4.47 -0.92 21.07
CA ALA A 34 -3.16 -0.86 21.71
C ALA A 34 -2.16 -1.85 21.08
N ASP A 35 -2.60 -3.07 20.77
CA ASP A 35 -1.79 -4.07 20.07
C ASP A 35 -1.41 -3.60 18.65
N SER A 36 -2.36 -2.99 17.94
CA SER A 36 -2.13 -2.47 16.58
C SER A 36 -1.16 -1.27 16.57
N VAL A 37 -1.30 -0.34 17.52
CA VAL A 37 -0.37 0.80 17.71
C VAL A 37 1.04 0.30 18.01
N ARG A 38 1.17 -0.71 18.89
CA ARG A 38 2.46 -1.34 19.19
C ARG A 38 3.07 -2.03 17.99
N LYS A 39 2.30 -2.82 17.25
CA LYS A 39 2.74 -3.53 16.03
C LYS A 39 3.15 -2.58 14.91
N ALA A 40 2.51 -1.44 14.80
CA ALA A 40 2.90 -0.37 13.87
C ALA A 40 4.12 0.44 14.34
N GLY A 41 4.72 0.09 15.48
CA GLY A 41 5.92 0.77 16.02
C GLY A 41 5.68 2.22 16.42
N LEU A 42 4.48 2.55 16.91
CA LEU A 42 4.07 3.94 17.17
C LEU A 42 4.25 4.40 18.62
N SER A 43 4.64 3.51 19.53
CA SER A 43 4.67 3.77 20.98
C SER A 43 5.59 4.92 21.39
N ASP A 44 6.60 5.23 20.59
CA ASP A 44 7.62 6.27 20.82
C ASP A 44 7.62 7.37 19.73
N LYS A 45 6.59 7.47 18.92
CA LYS A 45 6.53 8.42 17.81
C LYS A 45 5.77 9.71 18.12
N PHE A 46 5.18 9.80 19.31
CA PHE A 46 4.37 10.93 19.72
C PHE A 46 4.72 11.35 21.13
N ARG A 47 4.85 12.68 21.37
CA ARG A 47 4.81 13.29 22.70
C ARG A 47 3.38 13.57 23.14
N THR A 48 2.50 13.73 22.17
CA THR A 48 1.09 14.03 22.37
C THR A 48 0.40 12.84 23.01
N GLU A 49 -0.08 13.00 24.22
CA GLU A 49 -0.87 11.99 24.95
C GLU A 49 -2.35 12.02 24.51
N GLY A 50 -3.08 10.94 24.79
CA GLY A 50 -4.52 10.86 24.57
C GLY A 50 -4.93 10.94 23.09
N LEU A 51 -4.14 10.40 22.21
CA LEU A 51 -4.48 10.25 20.79
C LEU A 51 -5.50 9.13 20.60
N ASP A 52 -6.63 9.45 19.95
CA ASP A 52 -7.75 8.53 19.74
C ASP A 52 -7.52 7.64 18.52
N PHE A 53 -6.64 6.67 18.66
CA PHE A 53 -6.45 5.66 17.63
C PHE A 53 -7.65 4.70 17.54
N PHE A 54 -7.87 4.17 16.35
CA PHE A 54 -8.77 3.04 16.09
C PHE A 54 -8.20 2.19 14.96
N VAL A 55 -8.77 1.02 14.71
CA VAL A 55 -8.29 0.12 13.66
C VAL A 55 -9.28 0.12 12.51
N ILE A 56 -8.77 0.12 11.28
CA ILE A 56 -9.55 -0.09 10.07
C ILE A 56 -9.08 -1.39 9.40
N LEU A 57 -10.05 -2.17 8.94
CA LEU A 57 -9.81 -3.38 8.16
C LEU A 57 -10.27 -3.14 6.72
N TYR A 58 -9.37 -3.41 5.78
CA TYR A 58 -9.64 -3.36 4.36
C TYR A 58 -9.51 -4.76 3.76
N GLN A 59 -10.47 -5.13 2.93
CA GLN A 59 -10.41 -6.34 2.13
C GLN A 59 -9.58 -6.09 0.85
N ARG A 60 -9.11 -7.14 0.24
CA ARG A 60 -8.40 -7.04 -1.05
C ARG A 60 -9.27 -6.33 -2.09
N GLY A 61 -8.69 -5.34 -2.76
CA GLY A 61 -9.33 -4.52 -3.78
C GLY A 61 -10.08 -3.31 -3.24
N GLU A 62 -10.16 -3.13 -1.90
CA GLU A 62 -10.71 -1.92 -1.31
C GLU A 62 -9.69 -0.78 -1.33
N PHE A 63 -10.19 0.45 -1.44
CA PHE A 63 -9.36 1.65 -1.48
C PHE A 63 -9.20 2.24 -0.08
N LEU A 64 -7.95 2.48 0.31
CA LEU A 64 -7.60 3.25 1.50
C LEU A 64 -7.69 4.75 1.21
N SER A 65 -7.42 5.15 -0.03
CA SER A 65 -7.53 6.53 -0.52
C SER A 65 -7.73 6.57 -2.03
N THR A 66 -8.41 7.60 -2.51
CA THR A 66 -8.54 7.93 -3.94
C THR A 66 -8.40 9.45 -4.14
N PRO A 67 -7.99 9.93 -5.32
CA PRO A 67 -7.91 11.37 -5.62
C PRO A 67 -9.23 12.12 -5.43
N ASP A 68 -10.36 11.43 -5.58
CA ASP A 68 -11.70 12.00 -5.39
C ASP A 68 -12.16 12.04 -3.93
N SER A 69 -11.39 11.43 -3.02
CA SER A 69 -11.70 11.38 -1.58
C SER A 69 -10.90 12.40 -0.79
N GLN A 70 -11.31 12.66 0.45
CA GLN A 70 -10.53 13.41 1.43
C GLN A 70 -9.80 12.42 2.33
N MET A 71 -8.51 12.64 2.58
CA MET A 71 -7.76 11.90 3.58
C MET A 71 -8.13 12.39 4.98
N LEU A 72 -8.96 11.62 5.66
CA LEU A 72 -9.47 11.98 6.99
C LEU A 72 -8.57 11.50 8.14
N TYR A 73 -7.72 10.52 7.85
CA TYR A 73 -6.94 9.82 8.86
C TYR A 73 -5.49 9.67 8.42
N PHE A 74 -4.56 9.79 9.35
CA PHE A 74 -3.32 9.05 9.23
C PHE A 74 -3.62 7.57 9.29
N GLN A 75 -3.02 6.78 8.41
CA GLN A 75 -3.19 5.33 8.39
C GLN A 75 -1.80 4.68 8.45
N PHE A 76 -1.51 4.06 9.58
CA PHE A 76 -0.26 3.36 9.82
C PHE A 76 -0.48 1.88 9.53
N LEU A 77 0.23 1.33 8.55
CA LEU A 77 0.14 -0.09 8.23
C LEU A 77 0.59 -0.93 9.42
N VAL A 78 -0.26 -1.90 9.78
CA VAL A 78 0.03 -2.92 10.80
C VAL A 78 0.31 -4.25 10.13
N ARG A 79 -0.42 -4.55 9.05
CA ARG A 79 -0.29 -5.78 8.27
C ARG A 79 -0.92 -5.62 6.90
N GLY A 80 -0.36 -6.34 5.93
CA GLY A 80 -0.87 -6.41 4.57
C GLY A 80 -0.10 -5.51 3.62
N THR A 81 -0.47 -5.58 2.35
CA THR A 81 0.21 -4.90 1.25
C THR A 81 -0.75 -3.96 0.56
N VAL A 82 -0.32 -2.73 0.33
CA VAL A 82 -1.04 -1.73 -0.46
C VAL A 82 -0.25 -1.33 -1.70
N ALA A 83 -0.97 -1.06 -2.79
CA ALA A 83 -0.39 -0.51 -4.01
C ALA A 83 -0.76 0.97 -4.14
N LEU A 84 0.25 1.80 -4.36
CA LEU A 84 0.11 3.21 -4.69
C LEU A 84 0.25 3.38 -6.20
N TYR A 85 -0.70 4.06 -6.84
CA TYR A 85 -0.64 4.35 -8.26
C TYR A 85 -1.44 5.62 -8.60
N TYR A 86 -1.19 6.16 -9.78
CA TYR A 86 -2.03 7.17 -10.41
C TYR A 86 -2.49 6.69 -11.78
N VAL A 87 -3.51 7.34 -12.31
CA VAL A 87 -3.99 7.11 -13.68
C VAL A 87 -3.53 8.29 -14.52
N ASP A 88 -2.81 8.02 -15.61
CA ASP A 88 -2.31 9.06 -16.50
C ASP A 88 -3.41 9.58 -17.45
N GLU A 89 -3.10 10.59 -18.25
CA GLU A 89 -4.01 11.23 -19.21
C GLU A 89 -4.59 10.26 -20.24
N ASN A 90 -3.92 9.13 -20.49
CA ASN A 90 -4.38 8.09 -21.39
C ASN A 90 -5.25 7.03 -20.68
N GLY A 91 -5.54 7.19 -19.39
CA GLY A 91 -6.26 6.21 -18.59
C GLY A 91 -5.40 5.00 -18.15
N ASP A 92 -4.09 5.03 -18.37
CA ASP A 92 -3.20 3.95 -17.99
C ASP A 92 -2.79 4.05 -16.50
N ARG A 93 -2.90 2.92 -15.77
CA ARG A 93 -2.42 2.82 -14.39
C ARG A 93 -0.89 2.85 -14.35
N ARG A 94 -0.35 3.82 -13.62
CA ARG A 94 1.09 3.99 -13.37
C ARG A 94 1.39 3.67 -11.91
N ASN A 95 2.03 2.54 -11.69
CA ASN A 95 2.39 2.11 -10.34
C ASN A 95 3.55 2.95 -9.80
N VAL A 96 3.39 3.45 -8.58
CA VAL A 96 4.38 4.29 -7.88
C VAL A 96 5.14 3.46 -6.85
N ALA A 97 4.41 2.73 -5.99
CA ALA A 97 5.01 1.94 -4.94
C ALA A 97 4.12 0.76 -4.52
N LEU A 98 4.75 -0.24 -3.91
CA LEU A 98 4.12 -1.21 -3.02
C LEU A 98 4.65 -0.94 -1.61
N MET A 99 3.73 -0.88 -0.65
CA MET A 99 4.08 -0.82 0.77
C MET A 99 3.60 -2.12 1.42
N ASP A 100 4.51 -2.79 2.11
CA ASP A 100 4.27 -4.09 2.73
C ASP A 100 4.70 -4.06 4.20
N GLY A 101 3.78 -4.44 5.08
CA GLY A 101 4.01 -4.58 6.52
C GLY A 101 4.13 -3.27 7.30
N GLU A 102 4.94 -2.32 6.84
CA GLU A 102 5.14 -1.03 7.50
C GLU A 102 4.89 0.12 6.51
N GLY A 103 4.27 1.19 6.99
CA GLY A 103 4.05 2.38 6.17
C GLY A 103 3.11 3.38 6.81
N LEU A 104 3.25 4.62 6.38
CA LEU A 104 2.39 5.73 6.76
C LEU A 104 1.72 6.30 5.52
N LEU A 105 0.43 6.53 5.61
CA LEU A 105 -0.40 7.20 4.62
C LEU A 105 -1.04 8.43 5.26
N GLY A 106 -1.17 9.51 4.50
CA GLY A 106 -1.74 10.78 4.97
C GLY A 106 -0.68 11.81 5.38
N ASP A 107 0.61 11.47 5.33
CA ASP A 107 1.71 12.38 5.64
C ASP A 107 1.82 13.53 4.62
N MET A 108 1.60 13.25 3.35
CA MET A 108 1.60 14.27 2.29
C MET A 108 0.43 15.24 2.44
N GLU A 109 -0.76 14.72 2.67
CA GLU A 109 -1.98 15.50 2.85
C GLU A 109 -1.92 16.37 4.11
N PHE A 110 -1.32 15.85 5.17
CA PHE A 110 -1.07 16.63 6.38
C PHE A 110 -0.08 17.76 6.15
N ALA A 111 1.06 17.45 5.52
CA ALA A 111 2.16 18.42 5.33
C ALA A 111 1.83 19.49 4.29
N LEU A 112 1.13 19.14 3.21
CA LEU A 112 0.88 20.02 2.07
C LEU A 112 -0.53 20.63 2.08
N GLY A 113 -1.44 20.13 2.89
CA GLY A 113 -2.83 20.57 2.93
C GLY A 113 -3.64 20.23 1.68
N ASN A 114 -3.15 19.31 0.85
CA ASN A 114 -3.79 18.95 -0.42
C ASN A 114 -4.72 17.75 -0.28
N ARG A 115 -5.49 17.50 -1.37
CA ARG A 115 -6.19 16.24 -1.53
C ARG A 115 -5.21 15.12 -1.94
N PRO A 116 -5.56 13.85 -1.70
CA PRO A 116 -4.80 12.72 -2.21
C PRO A 116 -4.60 12.82 -3.73
N ILE A 117 -3.41 12.47 -4.19
CA ILE A 117 -3.07 12.42 -5.63
C ILE A 117 -2.94 10.99 -6.13
N PHE A 118 -2.89 10.02 -5.22
CA PHE A 118 -2.74 8.61 -5.53
C PHE A 118 -3.98 7.82 -5.18
N TYR A 119 -4.26 6.80 -6.00
CA TYR A 119 -5.06 5.66 -5.58
C TYR A 119 -4.22 4.78 -4.67
N ILE A 120 -4.75 4.41 -3.51
CA ILE A 120 -4.13 3.48 -2.58
C ILE A 120 -5.08 2.30 -2.41
N GLU A 121 -4.71 1.14 -2.95
CA GLU A 121 -5.54 -0.06 -3.05
C GLU A 121 -4.94 -1.20 -2.23
N ALA A 122 -5.76 -1.88 -1.46
CA ALA A 122 -5.37 -3.07 -0.72
C ALA A 122 -5.13 -4.25 -1.68
N VAL A 123 -3.89 -4.73 -1.77
CA VAL A 123 -3.51 -5.89 -2.60
C VAL A 123 -3.78 -7.20 -1.87
N THR A 124 -3.63 -7.20 -0.56
CA THR A 124 -4.01 -8.28 0.36
C THR A 124 -5.01 -7.72 1.37
N PRO A 125 -5.61 -8.52 2.28
CA PRO A 125 -6.29 -7.97 3.44
C PRO A 125 -5.34 -7.08 4.25
N VAL A 126 -5.75 -5.86 4.57
CA VAL A 126 -4.94 -4.82 5.22
C VAL A 126 -5.54 -4.44 6.56
N VAL A 127 -4.67 -4.28 7.55
CA VAL A 127 -4.99 -3.73 8.86
C VAL A 127 -4.20 -2.46 9.05
N VAL A 128 -4.86 -1.36 9.41
CA VAL A 128 -4.20 -0.09 9.74
C VAL A 128 -4.61 0.39 11.13
N ALA A 129 -3.66 0.97 11.86
CA ALA A 129 -3.96 1.84 12.98
C ALA A 129 -4.23 3.23 12.41
N ALA A 130 -5.42 3.78 12.66
CA ALA A 130 -5.88 5.05 12.11
C ALA A 130 -5.97 6.11 13.19
N LEU A 131 -5.56 7.34 12.85
CA LEU A 131 -5.63 8.50 13.74
C LEU A 131 -6.34 9.64 13.01
N PRO A 132 -7.43 10.22 13.56
CA PRO A 132 -8.12 11.36 12.95
C PRO A 132 -7.17 12.56 12.74
N MET A 133 -7.02 12.99 11.48
CA MET A 133 -6.03 14.01 11.11
C MET A 133 -6.45 15.39 11.60
N GLU A 134 -7.61 15.87 11.21
CA GLU A 134 -8.06 17.23 11.53
C GLU A 134 -8.27 17.44 13.03
N LYS A 135 -8.82 16.44 13.73
CA LYS A 135 -9.01 16.50 15.19
C LYS A 135 -7.72 16.70 15.97
N ASN A 136 -6.60 16.21 15.45
CA ASN A 136 -5.31 16.23 16.11
C ASN A 136 -4.31 17.19 15.46
N ARG A 137 -4.67 17.90 14.39
CA ARG A 137 -3.76 18.74 13.60
C ARG A 137 -2.94 19.69 14.47
N ASP A 138 -3.61 20.58 15.21
CA ASP A 138 -2.93 21.63 16.02
C ASP A 138 -1.97 21.07 17.06
N ARG A 139 -2.24 19.86 17.56
CA ARG A 139 -1.40 19.16 18.54
C ARG A 139 -0.21 18.49 17.85
N LEU A 140 -0.44 17.85 16.73
CA LEU A 140 0.58 17.13 15.98
C LEU A 140 1.55 18.05 15.25
N GLU A 141 1.13 19.24 14.84
CA GLU A 141 2.00 20.28 14.28
C GLU A 141 3.01 20.83 15.30
N LYS A 142 2.73 20.63 16.60
CA LYS A 142 3.63 21.02 17.71
C LYS A 142 4.36 19.83 18.32
N ASP A 143 4.09 18.62 17.86
CA ASP A 143 4.71 17.38 18.36
C ASP A 143 6.02 17.11 17.63
N SER A 144 7.13 17.48 18.26
CA SER A 144 8.46 17.36 17.65
C SER A 144 8.86 15.91 17.33
N ASP A 145 8.38 14.93 18.11
CA ASP A 145 8.72 13.52 17.88
C ASP A 145 7.93 12.98 16.66
N PHE A 146 6.66 13.37 16.56
CA PHE A 146 5.86 13.06 15.38
C PHE A 146 6.39 13.74 14.11
N LEU A 147 6.73 15.03 14.17
CA LEU A 147 7.31 15.75 13.03
C LEU A 147 8.66 15.14 12.61
N MET A 148 9.50 14.74 13.57
CA MET A 148 10.74 14.05 13.26
C MET A 148 10.51 12.66 12.65
N TYR A 149 9.47 11.95 13.10
CA TYR A 149 9.05 10.69 12.48
C TYR A 149 8.62 10.90 11.02
N LEU A 150 7.79 11.92 10.72
CA LEU A 150 7.41 12.28 9.35
C LEU A 150 8.63 12.62 8.50
N LEU A 151 9.55 13.44 9.01
CA LEU A 151 10.78 13.83 8.30
C LEU A 151 11.66 12.62 7.98
N ARG A 152 11.83 11.71 8.94
CA ARG A 152 12.59 10.46 8.74
C ARG A 152 11.94 9.57 7.69
N ASN A 153 10.60 9.43 7.71
CA ASN A 153 9.85 8.66 6.74
C ASN A 153 10.03 9.25 5.31
N ALA A 154 9.82 10.55 5.15
CA ALA A 154 10.03 11.24 3.87
C ALA A 154 11.47 11.13 3.36
N SER A 155 12.47 11.23 4.25
CA SER A 155 13.88 11.09 3.91
C SER A 155 14.23 9.67 3.45
N ARG A 156 13.71 8.64 4.11
CA ARG A 156 13.87 7.23 3.69
C ARG A 156 13.31 7.01 2.27
N ILE A 157 12.13 7.54 1.99
CA ILE A 157 11.51 7.46 0.67
C ILE A 157 12.39 8.14 -0.38
N LYS A 158 12.92 9.34 -0.08
CA LYS A 158 13.84 10.07 -0.98
C LYS A 158 15.11 9.28 -1.26
N VAL A 159 15.78 8.74 -0.23
CA VAL A 159 16.99 7.92 -0.40
C VAL A 159 16.69 6.67 -1.22
N PHE A 160 15.59 5.99 -0.93
CA PHE A 160 15.16 4.81 -1.69
C PHE A 160 14.90 5.16 -3.17
N THR A 161 14.19 6.26 -3.43
CA THR A 161 13.89 6.72 -4.78
C THR A 161 15.18 7.12 -5.51
N ALA A 162 16.07 7.86 -4.87
CA ALA A 162 17.34 8.27 -5.46
C ALA A 162 18.22 7.07 -5.84
N ARG A 163 18.35 6.09 -4.94
CA ARG A 163 19.12 4.85 -5.21
C ARG A 163 18.53 4.04 -6.37
N ASN A 164 17.19 4.06 -6.53
CA ASN A 164 16.51 3.33 -7.59
C ASN A 164 16.29 4.16 -8.88
N SER A 165 16.69 5.42 -8.89
CA SER A 165 16.68 6.29 -10.09
C SER A 165 17.92 6.11 -10.96
N VAL A 166 18.96 5.44 -10.45
CA VAL A 166 20.11 5.01 -11.24
C VAL A 166 19.63 3.93 -12.21
N VAL A 167 19.66 4.23 -13.50
CA VAL A 167 19.32 3.41 -14.67
C VAL A 167 18.72 2.05 -14.27
N LEU A 168 17.41 2.00 -14.16
CA LEU A 168 16.73 0.72 -13.85
C LEU A 168 17.15 -0.30 -14.93
N PRO A 169 17.59 -1.49 -14.56
CA PRO A 169 17.81 -2.58 -15.50
C PRO A 169 16.58 -2.78 -16.38
N ARG A 170 16.74 -3.32 -17.56
CA ARG A 170 15.61 -3.60 -18.45
C ARG A 170 14.54 -4.37 -17.69
N LEU A 171 13.28 -4.14 -18.00
CA LEU A 171 12.14 -4.79 -17.31
C LEU A 171 12.28 -6.32 -17.32
N GLU A 172 12.86 -6.86 -18.36
CA GLU A 172 13.17 -8.28 -18.49
C GLU A 172 14.15 -8.76 -17.40
N GLU A 173 15.24 -8.05 -17.19
CA GLU A 173 16.24 -8.35 -16.16
C GLU A 173 15.65 -8.23 -14.75
N ARG A 174 14.84 -7.20 -14.51
CA ARG A 174 14.13 -7.02 -13.23
C ARG A 174 13.13 -8.13 -12.95
N LEU A 175 12.44 -8.62 -14.00
CA LEU A 175 11.50 -9.72 -13.87
C LEU A 175 12.23 -11.03 -13.55
N LEU A 176 13.34 -11.30 -14.22
CA LEU A 176 14.13 -12.49 -13.97
C LEU A 176 14.73 -12.48 -12.56
N TYR A 177 15.33 -11.36 -12.16
CA TYR A 177 15.85 -11.19 -10.80
C TYR A 177 14.75 -11.41 -9.73
N HIS A 178 13.56 -10.84 -9.95
CA HIS A 178 12.41 -11.01 -9.06
C HIS A 178 11.97 -12.48 -8.96
N LEU A 179 11.93 -13.19 -10.09
CA LEU A 179 11.60 -14.62 -10.11
C LEU A 179 12.64 -15.47 -9.37
N GLU A 180 13.91 -15.19 -9.59
CA GLU A 180 15.03 -15.97 -9.03
C GLU A 180 15.19 -15.74 -7.52
N ASN A 181 15.03 -14.50 -7.04
CA ASN A 181 15.43 -14.11 -5.70
C ASN A 181 14.28 -13.77 -4.74
N GLU A 182 13.09 -13.41 -5.26
CA GLU A 182 12.00 -12.90 -4.43
C GLU A 182 10.73 -13.76 -4.51
N CYS A 183 10.60 -14.60 -5.53
CA CYS A 183 9.40 -15.40 -5.74
C CYS A 183 9.54 -16.83 -5.20
N LEU A 184 8.55 -17.26 -4.42
CA LEU A 184 8.47 -18.65 -3.97
C LEU A 184 8.36 -19.60 -5.20
N HIS A 185 9.20 -20.63 -5.23
CA HIS A 185 9.28 -21.58 -6.35
C HIS A 185 9.48 -20.92 -7.72
N GLN A 186 10.16 -19.76 -7.75
CA GLN A 186 10.45 -19.00 -8.98
C GLN A 186 9.19 -18.74 -9.80
N THR A 187 8.08 -18.43 -9.12
CA THR A 187 6.76 -18.33 -9.74
C THR A 187 6.09 -17.01 -9.39
N ILE A 188 5.73 -16.22 -10.40
CA ILE A 188 4.87 -15.06 -10.18
C ILE A 188 3.40 -15.48 -10.08
N ILE A 189 2.69 -14.87 -9.14
CA ILE A 189 1.26 -15.08 -8.93
C ILE A 189 0.56 -13.72 -8.94
N GLY A 190 -0.13 -13.43 -10.06
CA GLY A 190 -0.85 -12.17 -10.22
C GLY A 190 -0.05 -11.09 -10.95
N MET A 191 -0.50 -10.75 -12.15
CA MET A 191 0.17 -9.78 -13.03
C MET A 191 0.17 -8.36 -12.44
N ASP A 192 -0.90 -7.98 -11.74
CA ASP A 192 -1.02 -6.63 -11.20
C ASP A 192 -0.07 -6.41 -10.02
N TYR A 193 0.03 -7.39 -9.13
CA TYR A 193 0.99 -7.39 -8.04
C TYR A 193 2.42 -7.30 -8.59
N THR A 194 2.78 -8.19 -9.53
CA THR A 194 4.13 -8.21 -10.12
C THR A 194 4.44 -6.92 -10.88
N ALA A 195 3.48 -6.36 -11.62
CA ALA A 195 3.66 -5.09 -12.31
C ALA A 195 3.93 -3.94 -11.34
N ALA A 196 3.18 -3.87 -10.25
CA ALA A 196 3.41 -2.90 -9.19
C ALA A 196 4.80 -3.09 -8.54
N ARG A 197 5.18 -4.33 -8.20
CA ARG A 197 6.49 -4.66 -7.63
C ARG A 197 7.63 -4.24 -8.54
N LEU A 198 7.50 -4.49 -9.84
CA LEU A 198 8.50 -4.14 -10.86
C LEU A 198 8.38 -2.69 -11.37
N ARG A 199 7.51 -1.85 -10.80
CA ARG A 199 7.30 -0.46 -11.21
C ARG A 199 7.10 -0.30 -12.72
N CYS A 200 6.17 -1.09 -13.28
CA CYS A 200 5.81 -1.03 -14.69
C CYS A 200 4.30 -1.14 -14.87
N SER A 201 3.81 -0.81 -16.07
CA SER A 201 2.42 -1.08 -16.40
C SER A 201 2.17 -2.57 -16.60
N ARG A 202 0.94 -3.02 -16.35
CA ARG A 202 0.53 -4.40 -16.65
C ARG A 202 0.80 -4.78 -18.11
N ARG A 203 0.57 -3.84 -19.04
CA ARG A 203 0.81 -4.05 -20.48
C ARG A 203 2.30 -4.27 -20.80
N GLN A 204 3.20 -3.50 -20.15
CA GLN A 204 4.64 -3.70 -20.29
C GLN A 204 5.06 -5.07 -19.76
N LEU A 205 4.58 -5.45 -18.57
CA LEU A 205 4.86 -6.76 -17.99
C LEU A 205 4.35 -7.89 -18.90
N GLN A 206 3.13 -7.79 -19.41
CA GLN A 206 2.56 -8.79 -20.33
C GLN A 206 3.42 -9.00 -21.58
N ARG A 207 3.96 -7.91 -22.17
CA ARG A 207 4.86 -8.02 -23.34
C ARG A 207 6.13 -8.77 -22.99
N VAL A 208 6.74 -8.47 -21.83
CA VAL A 208 7.98 -9.14 -21.41
C VAL A 208 7.73 -10.60 -21.05
N VAL A 209 6.66 -10.90 -20.31
CA VAL A 209 6.26 -12.28 -19.99
C VAL A 209 6.02 -13.10 -21.25
N LYS A 210 5.29 -12.54 -22.23
CA LYS A 210 5.05 -13.21 -23.52
C LYS A 210 6.35 -13.49 -24.28
N LYS A 211 7.25 -12.50 -24.36
CA LYS A 211 8.58 -12.67 -24.97
C LYS A 211 9.37 -13.80 -24.31
N LEU A 212 9.43 -13.84 -22.97
CA LEU A 212 10.14 -14.88 -22.23
C LEU A 212 9.47 -16.26 -22.35
N GLU A 213 8.14 -16.31 -22.47
CA GLU A 213 7.42 -17.56 -22.75
C GLU A 213 7.74 -18.07 -24.16
N GLU A 214 7.77 -17.20 -25.17
CA GLU A 214 8.16 -17.53 -26.55
C GLU A 214 9.64 -18.00 -26.65
N GLN A 215 10.50 -17.48 -25.79
CA GLN A 215 11.90 -17.90 -25.65
C GLN A 215 12.10 -19.21 -24.85
N GLY A 216 11.01 -19.78 -24.31
CA GLY A 216 11.07 -21.00 -23.49
C GLY A 216 11.65 -20.77 -22.08
N ARG A 217 11.87 -19.51 -21.67
CA ARG A 217 12.39 -19.19 -20.32
C ARG A 217 11.30 -19.15 -19.26
N LEU A 218 10.05 -18.91 -19.63
CA LEU A 218 8.90 -18.95 -18.73
C LEU A 218 7.88 -20.00 -19.18
N LYS A 219 7.29 -20.68 -18.24
CA LYS A 219 6.17 -21.59 -18.43
C LYS A 219 4.91 -21.04 -17.79
N LYS A 220 3.85 -20.86 -18.57
CA LYS A 220 2.54 -20.51 -18.05
C LYS A 220 1.94 -21.70 -17.31
N LEU A 221 1.59 -21.51 -16.04
CA LEU A 221 0.92 -22.51 -15.22
C LEU A 221 -0.61 -22.34 -15.27
N ARG A 222 -1.07 -21.10 -15.19
CA ARG A 222 -2.48 -20.68 -15.31
C ARG A 222 -2.55 -19.18 -15.63
N LYS A 223 -3.75 -18.64 -15.80
CA LYS A 223 -3.94 -17.21 -16.08
C LYS A 223 -3.27 -16.35 -14.99
N GLY A 224 -2.31 -15.52 -15.38
CA GLY A 224 -1.57 -14.63 -14.50
C GLY A 224 -0.52 -15.31 -13.60
N CYS A 225 -0.19 -16.58 -13.85
CA CYS A 225 0.79 -17.33 -13.08
C CYS A 225 1.82 -17.97 -14.02
N TYR A 226 3.10 -17.65 -13.82
CA TYR A 226 4.20 -18.08 -14.68
C TYR A 226 5.38 -18.50 -13.83
N ARG A 227 6.05 -19.58 -14.24
CA ARG A 227 7.24 -20.12 -13.57
C ARG A 227 8.46 -19.95 -14.46
N LEU A 228 9.57 -19.57 -13.86
CA LEU A 228 10.89 -19.59 -14.52
C LEU A 228 11.30 -21.05 -14.79
N LEU A 229 11.78 -21.32 -15.98
CA LEU A 229 12.42 -22.58 -16.34
C LEU A 229 13.91 -22.39 -16.14
N GLY A 230 14.58 -23.32 -15.43
CA GLY A 230 16.03 -23.30 -15.29
C GLY A 230 16.70 -23.39 -16.66
N GLU A 231 17.86 -22.77 -16.79
CA GLU A 231 18.75 -23.01 -17.93
C GLU A 231 19.10 -24.49 -17.93
N GLY A 232 18.66 -25.24 -18.98
CA GLY A 232 18.98 -26.64 -19.18
C GLY A 232 20.43 -26.83 -19.59
#